data_1a67c9b7a21edb27f8702ea483f4681e
#
_entry.id   1a67c9b7a21edb27f8702ea483f4681e
#
_cell.length_a   1.000
_cell.length_b   1.000
_cell.length_c   1.000
_cell.angle_alpha   90.00
_cell.angle_beta   90.00
_cell.angle_gamma   90.00
#
_symmetry.space_group_name_H-M   'P 1'
#
loop_
_entity.id
_entity.type
_entity.pdbx_description
1 polymer ?
#
loop_
_entity_poly.entity_id
_entity_poly.type
_entity_poly.pdbx_seq_one_letter_code
_entity_poly.pdbx_strand_id
1 'polypeptide(L)'
;MKTDSIFYRLFQEFPSIFFELIGNPPETANTYQFSSVEIKQTAFRIDGVFLPTQDEENPLYFVEVQFQPDSDIYLRLVSETFLYLRQNKSKNSWRGVVIYPRRSIDTGERQDCHEFFNSDRISIIYLDELGEAASLPIGIATLKLVIENEDTTIATARELINRTKQAVNLQLPQKQLLELIETILVYKLPNISREEIEAMFGLSELKQTRVYQEAKQEGKEEGKQEGKQEGRFEAKLEAVPKLLALGLSVEQIAQALDLDVAQVQQVVQQKPLCE
;
A
#
# COMPACT_ATOMS: atom_id res chain seq x y z
N MET A 1 4.60 -11.51 -3.81
CA MET A 1 3.86 -10.71 -2.82
C MET A 1 4.25 -9.25 -2.99
N LYS A 2 3.33 -8.36 -2.86
CA LYS A 2 3.40 -6.95 -3.28
C LYS A 2 4.24 -6.01 -2.39
N THR A 3 5.39 -6.47 -1.89
CA THR A 3 6.28 -5.64 -1.07
C THR A 3 6.80 -4.44 -1.85
N ASP A 4 7.06 -4.65 -3.15
CA ASP A 4 7.44 -3.60 -4.10
C ASP A 4 6.41 -2.46 -4.11
N SER A 5 5.12 -2.78 -4.00
CA SER A 5 4.06 -1.77 -3.97
C SER A 5 4.07 -0.92 -2.69
N ILE A 6 4.52 -1.46 -1.54
CA ILE A 6 4.67 -0.69 -0.30
C ILE A 6 5.81 0.32 -0.46
N PHE A 7 6.98 -0.14 -0.94
CA PHE A 7 8.12 0.74 -1.14
C PHE A 7 7.86 1.78 -2.22
N TYR A 8 7.18 1.40 -3.31
CA TYR A 8 6.76 2.36 -4.32
C TYR A 8 5.89 3.46 -3.72
N ARG A 9 4.84 3.08 -2.98
CA ARG A 9 3.95 4.02 -2.31
C ARG A 9 4.69 4.85 -1.27
N LEU A 10 5.57 4.21 -0.49
CA LEU A 10 6.39 4.87 0.52
C LEU A 10 7.27 5.96 -0.10
N PHE A 11 8.00 5.67 -1.16
CA PHE A 11 8.88 6.66 -1.80
C PHE A 11 8.10 7.70 -2.60
N GLN A 12 6.90 7.39 -3.07
CA GLN A 12 6.01 8.35 -3.71
C GLN A 12 5.44 9.36 -2.71
N GLU A 13 5.00 8.90 -1.55
CA GLU A 13 4.40 9.74 -0.52
C GLU A 13 5.47 10.41 0.38
N PHE A 14 6.62 9.75 0.58
CA PHE A 14 7.69 10.16 1.50
C PHE A 14 9.09 10.09 0.84
N PRO A 15 9.35 10.83 -0.22
CA PRO A 15 10.62 10.78 -0.94
C PRO A 15 11.83 11.13 -0.04
N SER A 16 11.63 11.92 1.00
CA SER A 16 12.67 12.29 1.97
C SER A 16 13.29 11.08 2.68
N ILE A 17 12.51 10.02 2.94
CA ILE A 17 13.00 8.79 3.56
C ILE A 17 14.04 8.10 2.66
N PHE A 18 13.83 8.12 1.34
CA PHE A 18 14.81 7.58 0.40
C PHE A 18 16.15 8.34 0.47
N PHE A 19 16.09 9.68 0.44
CA PHE A 19 17.33 10.49 0.49
C PHE A 19 18.06 10.32 1.82
N GLU A 20 17.36 10.27 2.92
CA GLU A 20 17.93 9.97 4.24
C GLU A 20 18.54 8.56 4.27
N LEU A 21 17.90 7.56 3.67
CA LEU A 21 18.39 6.18 3.59
C LEU A 21 19.73 6.07 2.83
N ILE A 22 19.91 6.86 1.77
CA ILE A 22 21.18 6.92 1.01
C ILE A 22 22.20 7.91 1.57
N GLY A 23 21.97 8.47 2.78
CA GLY A 23 22.87 9.38 3.46
C GLY A 23 22.85 10.82 2.94
N ASN A 24 21.85 11.21 2.16
CA ASN A 24 21.64 12.57 1.71
C ASN A 24 20.71 13.34 2.65
N PRO A 25 20.79 14.68 2.71
CA PRO A 25 19.83 15.48 3.44
C PRO A 25 18.39 15.22 2.96
N PRO A 26 17.40 15.02 3.85
CA PRO A 26 16.01 14.75 3.47
C PRO A 26 15.39 15.82 2.60
N GLU A 27 15.83 17.08 2.75
CA GLU A 27 15.39 18.24 1.94
C GLU A 27 15.72 18.10 0.45
N THR A 28 16.69 17.25 0.11
CA THR A 28 17.03 16.91 -1.28
C THR A 28 15.81 16.43 -2.05
N ALA A 29 14.89 15.76 -1.37
CA ALA A 29 13.62 15.30 -1.94
C ALA A 29 12.81 16.41 -2.63
N ASN A 30 12.91 17.66 -2.15
CA ASN A 30 12.15 18.78 -2.71
C ASN A 30 12.54 19.12 -4.16
N THR A 31 13.69 18.66 -4.61
CA THR A 31 14.19 18.86 -5.98
C THR A 31 13.95 17.65 -6.88
N TYR A 32 13.20 16.65 -6.42
CA TYR A 32 12.94 15.43 -7.16
C TYR A 32 11.45 15.10 -7.25
N GLN A 33 11.10 14.39 -8.31
CA GLN A 33 9.82 13.73 -8.49
C GLN A 33 10.05 12.22 -8.58
N PHE A 34 9.31 11.43 -7.80
CA PHE A 34 9.34 9.98 -7.87
C PHE A 34 8.28 9.45 -8.84
N SER A 35 8.65 8.48 -9.68
CA SER A 35 7.76 7.89 -10.68
C SER A 35 8.18 6.46 -10.99
N SER A 36 7.20 5.59 -11.32
CA SER A 36 7.46 4.33 -12.00
C SER A 36 7.51 4.58 -13.50
N VAL A 37 8.44 3.93 -14.20
CA VAL A 37 8.63 4.14 -15.63
C VAL A 37 8.57 2.83 -16.39
N GLU A 38 7.70 2.76 -17.40
CA GLU A 38 7.67 1.68 -18.37
C GLU A 38 8.59 1.99 -19.56
N ILE A 39 9.43 1.03 -19.93
CA ILE A 39 10.26 1.12 -21.12
C ILE A 39 9.46 0.56 -22.31
N LYS A 40 8.92 1.46 -23.12
CA LYS A 40 7.92 1.17 -24.17
C LYS A 40 8.31 0.11 -25.22
N GLN A 41 9.59 -0.22 -25.39
CA GLN A 41 10.06 -1.16 -26.42
C GLN A 41 10.39 -2.55 -25.87
N THR A 42 10.33 -2.74 -24.55
CA THR A 42 10.65 -3.98 -23.87
C THR A 42 9.64 -4.15 -22.73
N ALA A 43 9.36 -5.38 -22.31
CA ALA A 43 8.49 -5.65 -21.17
C ALA A 43 9.16 -5.28 -19.83
N PHE A 44 10.13 -4.34 -19.84
CA PHE A 44 10.86 -3.91 -18.65
C PHE A 44 10.14 -2.75 -17.96
N ARG A 45 10.08 -2.85 -16.64
CA ARG A 45 9.51 -1.84 -15.77
C ARG A 45 10.50 -1.56 -14.64
N ILE A 46 10.92 -0.31 -14.55
CA ILE A 46 11.71 0.18 -13.42
C ILE A 46 10.76 0.46 -12.27
N ASP A 47 11.01 -0.13 -11.10
CA ASP A 47 10.13 0.00 -9.94
C ASP A 47 10.04 1.44 -9.46
N GLY A 48 11.13 2.18 -9.42
CA GLY A 48 11.11 3.59 -9.06
C GLY A 48 12.25 4.40 -9.62
N VAL A 49 11.95 5.62 -10.05
CA VAL A 49 12.93 6.60 -10.51
C VAL A 49 12.67 7.94 -9.83
N PHE A 50 13.71 8.50 -9.20
CA PHE A 50 13.70 9.88 -8.77
C PHE A 50 14.27 10.76 -9.88
N LEU A 51 13.44 11.66 -10.37
CA LEU A 51 13.73 12.59 -11.46
C LEU A 51 13.95 13.99 -10.88
N PRO A 52 15.08 14.66 -11.14
CA PRO A 52 15.27 16.05 -10.74
C PRO A 52 14.27 16.94 -11.47
N THR A 53 13.68 17.89 -10.75
CA THR A 53 12.60 18.77 -11.28
C THR A 53 13.14 20.04 -11.92
N GLN A 54 14.33 20.52 -11.56
CA GLN A 54 14.81 21.85 -11.96
C GLN A 54 16.30 21.92 -12.35
N ASP A 55 17.09 20.84 -12.15
CA ASP A 55 18.54 20.94 -12.27
C ASP A 55 19.12 19.80 -13.12
N GLU A 56 19.82 20.16 -14.21
CA GLU A 56 20.51 19.19 -15.06
C GLU A 56 21.77 18.57 -14.39
N GLU A 57 22.24 19.15 -13.28
CA GLU A 57 23.42 18.67 -12.57
C GLU A 57 23.09 17.54 -11.57
N ASN A 58 21.86 17.50 -11.06
CA ASN A 58 21.42 16.48 -10.12
C ASN A 58 21.29 15.09 -10.78
N PRO A 59 21.76 14.00 -10.14
CA PRO A 59 21.68 12.67 -10.71
C PRO A 59 20.24 12.13 -10.72
N LEU A 60 19.91 11.31 -11.71
CA LEU A 60 18.76 10.41 -11.66
C LEU A 60 19.04 9.27 -10.68
N TYR A 61 18.07 8.91 -9.85
CA TYR A 61 18.18 7.71 -9.02
C TYR A 61 17.22 6.64 -9.51
N PHE A 62 17.77 5.48 -9.89
CA PHE A 62 17.01 4.28 -10.23
C PHE A 62 16.98 3.37 -9.01
N VAL A 63 15.79 3.00 -8.55
CA VAL A 63 15.61 2.28 -7.30
C VAL A 63 14.94 0.94 -7.57
N GLU A 64 15.58 -0.12 -7.11
CA GLU A 64 15.05 -1.48 -7.11
C GLU A 64 14.90 -1.97 -5.68
N VAL A 65 13.77 -2.59 -5.37
CA VAL A 65 13.47 -3.17 -4.06
C VAL A 65 13.33 -4.68 -4.20
N GLN A 66 14.31 -5.42 -3.73
CA GLN A 66 14.45 -6.84 -4.02
C GLN A 66 14.27 -7.71 -2.79
N PHE A 67 13.09 -8.35 -2.66
CA PHE A 67 12.73 -9.24 -1.55
C PHE A 67 12.88 -10.73 -1.87
N GLN A 68 13.24 -11.07 -3.09
CA GLN A 68 13.49 -12.43 -3.54
C GLN A 68 14.88 -12.55 -4.17
N PRO A 69 15.54 -13.72 -4.10
CA PRO A 69 16.80 -13.93 -4.80
C PRO A 69 16.66 -13.73 -6.30
N ASP A 70 17.57 -12.96 -6.89
CA ASP A 70 17.65 -12.71 -8.33
C ASP A 70 19.12 -12.53 -8.71
N SER A 71 19.68 -13.46 -9.49
CA SER A 71 21.06 -13.39 -9.95
C SER A 71 21.33 -12.27 -10.94
N ASP A 72 20.31 -11.87 -11.71
CA ASP A 72 20.44 -10.94 -12.83
C ASP A 72 20.12 -9.49 -12.45
N ILE A 73 19.78 -9.22 -11.18
CA ILE A 73 19.28 -7.92 -10.70
C ILE A 73 20.18 -6.74 -11.13
N TYR A 74 21.49 -6.87 -11.01
CA TYR A 74 22.41 -5.77 -11.32
C TYR A 74 22.54 -5.53 -12.82
N LEU A 75 22.62 -6.60 -13.61
CA LEU A 75 22.65 -6.49 -15.08
C LEU A 75 21.33 -5.93 -15.60
N ARG A 76 20.22 -6.35 -15.01
CA ARG A 76 18.88 -5.81 -15.32
C ARG A 76 18.82 -4.31 -15.00
N LEU A 77 19.17 -3.89 -13.78
CA LEU A 77 19.18 -2.48 -13.35
C LEU A 77 20.02 -1.61 -14.30
N VAL A 78 21.23 -2.06 -14.66
CA VAL A 78 22.10 -1.32 -15.58
C VAL A 78 21.48 -1.24 -16.97
N SER A 79 20.98 -2.34 -17.49
CA SER A 79 20.36 -2.40 -18.82
C SER A 79 19.14 -1.48 -18.92
N GLU A 80 18.25 -1.53 -17.92
CA GLU A 80 17.06 -0.70 -17.85
C GLU A 80 17.42 0.79 -17.70
N THR A 81 18.43 1.11 -16.87
CA THR A 81 18.96 2.47 -16.74
C THR A 81 19.42 3.02 -18.08
N PHE A 82 20.24 2.27 -18.83
CA PHE A 82 20.72 2.73 -20.13
C PHE A 82 19.64 2.83 -21.19
N LEU A 83 18.66 1.92 -21.18
CA LEU A 83 17.48 2.02 -22.04
C LEU A 83 16.67 3.28 -21.73
N TYR A 84 16.45 3.58 -20.45
CA TYR A 84 15.78 4.80 -20.02
C TYR A 84 16.53 6.06 -20.48
N LEU A 85 17.85 6.13 -20.22
CA LEU A 85 18.69 7.28 -20.60
C LEU A 85 18.66 7.52 -22.11
N ARG A 86 18.72 6.43 -22.92
CA ARG A 86 18.61 6.50 -24.37
C ARG A 86 17.25 7.01 -24.84
N GLN A 87 16.17 6.48 -24.24
CA GLN A 87 14.79 6.84 -24.60
C GLN A 87 14.49 8.31 -24.30
N ASN A 88 14.91 8.77 -23.12
CA ASN A 88 14.60 10.12 -22.62
C ASN A 88 15.67 11.15 -22.95
N LYS A 89 16.79 10.73 -23.58
CA LYS A 89 17.94 11.61 -23.93
C LYS A 89 18.39 12.46 -22.74
N SER A 90 18.37 11.89 -21.54
CA SER A 90 18.78 12.60 -20.34
C SER A 90 20.26 12.92 -20.37
N LYS A 91 20.62 14.13 -19.95
CA LYS A 91 22.01 14.58 -19.77
C LYS A 91 22.49 14.44 -18.34
N ASN A 92 21.59 14.17 -17.41
CA ASN A 92 21.93 14.02 -16.00
C ASN A 92 22.81 12.77 -15.77
N SER A 93 23.66 12.85 -14.79
CA SER A 93 24.30 11.65 -14.25
C SER A 93 23.24 10.72 -13.62
N TRP A 94 23.61 9.47 -13.36
CA TRP A 94 22.69 8.52 -12.76
C TRP A 94 23.32 7.77 -11.59
N ARG A 95 22.48 7.27 -10.70
CA ARG A 95 22.79 6.39 -9.58
C ARG A 95 21.77 5.25 -9.55
N GLY A 96 22.23 4.03 -9.30
CA GLY A 96 21.39 2.88 -9.02
C GLY A 96 21.40 2.59 -7.52
N VAL A 97 20.26 2.30 -6.94
CA VAL A 97 20.12 1.89 -5.53
C VAL A 97 19.31 0.62 -5.47
N VAL A 98 19.91 -0.44 -4.91
CA VAL A 98 19.21 -1.71 -4.68
C VAL A 98 19.00 -1.88 -3.18
N ILE A 99 17.75 -2.09 -2.79
CA ILE A 99 17.35 -2.23 -1.39
C ILE A 99 16.93 -3.68 -1.14
N TYR A 100 17.62 -4.34 -0.22
CA TYR A 100 17.34 -5.70 0.22
C TYR A 100 16.85 -5.73 1.66
N PRO A 101 15.97 -6.67 2.03
CA PRO A 101 15.59 -6.88 3.42
C PRO A 101 16.79 -7.34 4.25
N ARG A 102 17.64 -8.20 3.68
CA ARG A 102 18.84 -8.78 4.30
C ARG A 102 19.86 -9.23 3.26
N ARG A 103 21.13 -9.29 3.64
CA ARG A 103 22.24 -9.69 2.75
C ARG A 103 22.08 -11.09 2.13
N SER A 104 21.45 -12.04 2.81
CA SER A 104 21.23 -13.39 2.29
C SER A 104 20.32 -13.47 1.07
N ILE A 105 19.55 -12.43 0.78
CA ILE A 105 18.69 -12.31 -0.42
C ILE A 105 19.49 -11.82 -1.63
N ASP A 106 20.60 -11.12 -1.41
CA ASP A 106 21.47 -10.63 -2.48
C ASP A 106 22.25 -11.78 -3.10
N THR A 107 21.74 -12.32 -4.20
CA THR A 107 22.38 -13.35 -5.03
C THR A 107 22.86 -12.79 -6.36
N GLY A 108 22.83 -11.46 -6.53
CA GLY A 108 23.16 -10.78 -7.77
C GLY A 108 24.63 -10.96 -8.17
N GLU A 109 24.84 -11.35 -9.43
CA GLU A 109 26.17 -11.46 -10.02
C GLU A 109 26.70 -10.06 -10.35
N ARG A 110 27.93 -9.76 -9.92
CA ARG A 110 28.57 -8.44 -10.08
C ARG A 110 29.63 -8.39 -11.15
N GLN A 111 29.99 -9.55 -11.71
CA GLN A 111 31.13 -9.67 -12.61
C GLN A 111 31.02 -8.73 -13.82
N ASP A 112 29.84 -8.65 -14.43
CA ASP A 112 29.61 -7.85 -15.65
C ASP A 112 29.27 -6.37 -15.34
N CYS A 113 29.19 -6.00 -14.05
CA CYS A 113 28.78 -4.66 -13.59
C CYS A 113 29.73 -4.05 -12.56
N HIS A 114 30.91 -4.67 -12.32
CA HIS A 114 31.79 -4.31 -11.21
C HIS A 114 32.31 -2.86 -11.29
N GLU A 115 32.47 -2.28 -12.50
CA GLU A 115 32.89 -0.89 -12.65
C GLU A 115 31.87 0.10 -12.08
N PHE A 116 30.59 -0.23 -12.12
CA PHE A 116 29.53 0.63 -11.59
C PHE A 116 29.52 0.63 -10.07
N PHE A 117 29.92 -0.46 -9.43
CA PHE A 117 30.13 -0.51 -7.98
C PHE A 117 31.41 0.26 -7.58
N ASN A 118 32.50 0.07 -8.30
CA ASN A 118 33.79 0.73 -8.04
C ASN A 118 33.73 2.26 -8.24
N SER A 119 32.79 2.73 -9.06
CA SER A 119 32.57 4.16 -9.31
C SER A 119 31.43 4.78 -8.48
N ASP A 120 30.96 4.06 -7.45
CA ASP A 120 29.83 4.45 -6.60
C ASP A 120 28.53 4.78 -7.37
N ARG A 121 28.40 4.25 -8.59
CA ARG A 121 27.17 4.42 -9.38
C ARG A 121 26.06 3.49 -8.93
N ILE A 122 26.38 2.34 -8.37
CA ILE A 122 25.44 1.41 -7.77
C ILE A 122 25.73 1.28 -6.28
N SER A 123 24.74 1.56 -5.48
CA SER A 123 24.75 1.40 -4.02
C SER A 123 23.80 0.29 -3.61
N ILE A 124 24.17 -0.49 -2.61
CA ILE A 124 23.33 -1.56 -2.05
C ILE A 124 23.05 -1.23 -0.60
N ILE A 125 21.77 -1.37 -0.23
CA ILE A 125 21.31 -1.15 1.13
C ILE A 125 20.68 -2.43 1.65
N TYR A 126 21.17 -2.93 2.78
CA TYR A 126 20.58 -4.03 3.51
C TYR A 126 19.86 -3.47 4.74
N LEU A 127 18.53 -3.62 4.78
CA LEU A 127 17.71 -3.01 5.82
C LEU A 127 18.01 -3.57 7.22
N ASP A 128 18.38 -4.84 7.32
CA ASP A 128 18.76 -5.47 8.58
C ASP A 128 20.09 -4.95 9.14
N GLU A 129 20.96 -4.38 8.30
CA GLU A 129 22.26 -3.85 8.68
C GLU A 129 22.24 -2.36 9.09
N LEU A 130 21.09 -1.68 9.00
CA LEU A 130 20.97 -0.26 9.35
C LEU A 130 21.11 0.05 10.85
N GLY A 131 21.17 -0.97 11.70
CA GLY A 131 21.22 -0.83 13.16
C GLY A 131 19.87 -0.93 13.84
N GLU A 132 19.83 -0.66 15.13
CA GLU A 132 18.63 -0.76 15.95
C GLU A 132 17.62 0.34 15.63
N ALA A 133 16.33 -0.02 15.48
CA ALA A 133 15.26 0.91 15.13
C ALA A 133 15.17 2.10 16.09
N ALA A 134 15.46 1.88 17.38
CA ALA A 134 15.44 2.93 18.41
C ALA A 134 16.45 4.05 18.16
N SER A 135 17.59 3.75 17.53
CA SER A 135 18.67 4.71 17.24
C SER A 135 18.55 5.39 15.88
N LEU A 136 17.69 4.87 15.01
CA LEU A 136 17.51 5.38 13.65
C LEU A 136 16.56 6.59 13.62
N PRO A 137 16.72 7.49 12.62
CA PRO A 137 15.69 8.47 12.30
C PRO A 137 14.31 7.80 12.13
N ILE A 138 13.24 8.48 12.55
CA ILE A 138 11.90 7.87 12.62
C ILE A 138 11.45 7.34 11.26
N GLY A 139 11.77 8.06 10.17
CA GLY A 139 11.44 7.62 8.80
C GLY A 139 12.09 6.29 8.45
N ILE A 140 13.41 6.16 8.69
CA ILE A 140 14.16 4.92 8.42
C ILE A 140 13.71 3.79 9.35
N ALA A 141 13.47 4.09 10.63
CA ALA A 141 12.94 3.12 11.58
C ALA A 141 11.56 2.60 11.17
N THR A 142 10.70 3.47 10.62
CA THR A 142 9.40 3.08 10.07
C THR A 142 9.54 2.18 8.84
N LEU A 143 10.47 2.51 7.93
CA LEU A 143 10.77 1.66 6.78
C LEU A 143 11.26 0.27 7.22
N LYS A 144 12.12 0.23 8.25
CA LYS A 144 12.64 -1.02 8.81
C LYS A 144 11.53 -1.92 9.39
N LEU A 145 10.41 -1.35 9.83
CA LEU A 145 9.24 -2.11 10.30
C LEU A 145 8.73 -3.13 9.27
N VAL A 146 8.94 -2.88 7.97
CA VAL A 146 8.55 -3.80 6.89
C VAL A 146 9.25 -5.17 7.02
N ILE A 147 10.50 -5.18 7.48
CA ILE A 147 11.32 -6.40 7.61
C ILE A 147 11.30 -7.00 9.02
N GLU A 148 10.67 -6.35 9.98
CA GLU A 148 10.57 -6.80 11.38
C GLU A 148 9.88 -8.17 11.46
N ASN A 149 10.20 -8.99 12.45
CA ASN A 149 9.50 -10.24 12.69
C ASN A 149 8.05 -9.97 13.15
N GLU A 150 7.11 -10.84 12.78
CA GLU A 150 5.69 -10.67 13.15
C GLU A 150 5.50 -10.54 14.66
N ASP A 151 6.21 -11.37 15.46
CA ASP A 151 6.11 -11.39 16.92
C ASP A 151 6.54 -10.06 17.58
N THR A 152 7.49 -9.34 16.98
CA THR A 152 8.02 -8.07 17.51
C THR A 152 7.41 -6.85 16.84
N THR A 153 6.76 -7.02 15.70
CA THR A 153 6.19 -5.92 14.89
C THR A 153 5.28 -5.01 15.68
N ILE A 154 4.37 -5.57 16.52
CA ILE A 154 3.42 -4.78 17.33
C ILE A 154 4.15 -3.93 18.38
N ALA A 155 5.15 -4.49 19.06
CA ALA A 155 5.93 -3.78 20.06
C ALA A 155 6.74 -2.64 19.42
N THR A 156 7.42 -2.91 18.31
CA THR A 156 8.20 -1.93 17.56
C THR A 156 7.29 -0.81 17.00
N ALA A 157 6.12 -1.16 16.47
CA ALA A 157 5.16 -0.18 15.99
C ALA A 157 4.66 0.75 17.09
N ARG A 158 4.35 0.22 18.29
CA ARG A 158 3.97 1.04 19.45
C ARG A 158 5.05 2.03 19.84
N GLU A 159 6.30 1.59 19.86
CA GLU A 159 7.43 2.47 20.14
C GLU A 159 7.54 3.59 19.08
N LEU A 160 7.46 3.25 17.80
CA LEU A 160 7.49 4.22 16.70
C LEU A 160 6.34 5.22 16.77
N ILE A 161 5.12 4.77 17.08
CA ILE A 161 3.96 5.63 17.27
C ILE A 161 4.22 6.62 18.42
N ASN A 162 4.74 6.14 19.56
CA ASN A 162 5.05 6.99 20.71
C ASN A 162 6.16 8.00 20.38
N ARG A 163 7.23 7.58 19.73
CA ARG A 163 8.31 8.47 19.25
C ARG A 163 7.76 9.54 18.30
N THR A 164 6.90 9.14 17.37
CA THR A 164 6.26 10.05 16.40
C THR A 164 5.40 11.10 17.13
N LYS A 165 4.62 10.69 18.13
CA LYS A 165 3.77 11.59 18.93
C LYS A 165 4.57 12.57 19.78
N GLN A 166 5.73 12.19 20.29
CA GLN A 166 6.58 13.01 21.15
C GLN A 166 7.53 13.94 20.40
N ALA A 167 7.78 13.66 19.12
CA ALA A 167 8.73 14.44 18.35
C ALA A 167 8.19 15.84 18.01
N VAL A 168 8.94 16.87 18.39
CA VAL A 168 8.55 18.29 18.23
C VAL A 168 8.93 18.84 16.84
N ASN A 169 10.03 18.32 16.26
CA ASN A 169 10.57 18.78 14.97
C ASN A 169 10.74 17.60 14.02
N LEU A 170 9.64 17.06 13.53
CA LEU A 170 9.67 16.03 12.50
C LEU A 170 9.89 16.66 11.12
N GLN A 171 10.77 16.07 10.33
CA GLN A 171 10.93 16.42 8.92
C GLN A 171 9.71 16.01 8.09
N LEU A 172 8.98 15.00 8.54
CA LEU A 172 7.70 14.55 7.99
C LEU A 172 6.56 14.96 8.91
N PRO A 173 5.39 15.32 8.36
CA PRO A 173 4.21 15.56 9.16
C PRO A 173 3.86 14.33 10.01
N GLN A 174 3.63 14.54 11.30
CA GLN A 174 3.29 13.47 12.26
C GLN A 174 2.16 12.56 11.76
N LYS A 175 1.11 13.15 11.19
CA LYS A 175 -0.01 12.42 10.63
C LYS A 175 0.42 11.42 9.55
N GLN A 176 1.27 11.85 8.63
CA GLN A 176 1.73 11.02 7.53
C GLN A 176 2.57 9.82 8.01
N LEU A 177 3.44 10.03 9.02
CA LEU A 177 4.19 8.93 9.63
C LEU A 177 3.28 7.91 10.32
N LEU A 178 2.23 8.37 11.02
CA LEU A 178 1.26 7.48 11.64
C LEU A 178 0.47 6.68 10.58
N GLU A 179 0.05 7.32 9.49
CA GLU A 179 -0.59 6.64 8.35
C GLU A 179 0.33 5.59 7.70
N LEU A 180 1.63 5.88 7.58
CA LEU A 180 2.60 4.93 7.05
C LEU A 180 2.76 3.72 7.97
N ILE A 181 2.90 3.93 9.28
CA ILE A 181 3.00 2.85 10.27
C ILE A 181 1.74 1.97 10.21
N GLU A 182 0.54 2.56 10.18
CA GLU A 182 -0.72 1.83 10.03
C GLU A 182 -0.76 1.01 8.73
N THR A 183 -0.38 1.61 7.60
CA THR A 183 -0.34 0.91 6.32
C THR A 183 0.59 -0.31 6.36
N ILE A 184 1.77 -0.18 6.96
CA ILE A 184 2.72 -1.29 7.12
C ILE A 184 2.14 -2.38 8.02
N LEU A 185 1.49 -2.03 9.14
CA LEU A 185 0.88 -2.98 10.06
C LEU A 185 -0.24 -3.79 9.40
N VAL A 186 -1.18 -3.12 8.75
CA VAL A 186 -2.29 -3.78 8.03
C VAL A 186 -1.78 -4.72 6.95
N TYR A 187 -0.74 -4.29 6.23
CA TYR A 187 -0.16 -5.11 5.18
C TYR A 187 0.60 -6.34 5.72
N LYS A 188 1.36 -6.15 6.80
CA LYS A 188 2.23 -7.17 7.37
C LYS A 188 1.48 -8.16 8.24
N LEU A 189 0.46 -7.70 8.94
CA LEU A 189 -0.37 -8.45 9.86
C LEU A 189 -1.83 -8.47 9.36
N PRO A 190 -2.15 -9.27 8.33
CA PRO A 190 -3.50 -9.23 7.71
C PRO A 190 -4.62 -9.66 8.66
N ASN A 191 -4.27 -10.33 9.77
CA ASN A 191 -5.22 -10.78 10.80
C ASN A 191 -5.27 -9.85 12.01
N ILE A 192 -4.56 -8.71 12.01
CA ILE A 192 -4.60 -7.76 13.12
C ILE A 192 -6.01 -7.18 13.25
N SER A 193 -6.56 -7.24 14.45
CA SER A 193 -7.89 -6.71 14.68
C SER A 193 -7.89 -5.18 14.70
N ARG A 194 -9.05 -4.63 14.39
CA ARG A 194 -9.24 -3.18 14.46
C ARG A 194 -9.02 -2.66 15.86
N GLU A 195 -9.47 -3.41 16.88
CA GLU A 195 -9.32 -3.07 18.29
C GLU A 195 -7.85 -2.99 18.71
N GLU A 196 -7.00 -3.87 18.18
CA GLU A 196 -5.56 -3.83 18.43
C GLU A 196 -4.90 -2.60 17.82
N ILE A 197 -5.28 -2.23 16.58
CA ILE A 197 -4.82 -0.99 15.95
C ILE A 197 -5.32 0.23 16.73
N GLU A 198 -6.60 0.29 17.09
CA GLU A 198 -7.19 1.37 17.89
C GLU A 198 -6.47 1.53 19.26
N ALA A 199 -6.09 0.43 19.89
CA ALA A 199 -5.35 0.45 21.16
C ALA A 199 -3.91 0.99 21.01
N MET A 200 -3.30 0.87 19.84
CA MET A 200 -1.95 1.40 19.57
C MET A 200 -1.96 2.88 19.23
N PHE A 201 -2.85 3.30 18.36
CA PHE A 201 -2.87 4.66 17.81
C PHE A 201 -3.63 5.65 18.69
N GLY A 202 -4.68 5.19 19.36
CA GLY A 202 -5.73 6.04 19.92
C GLY A 202 -6.82 6.34 18.91
N LEU A 203 -8.07 6.38 19.39
CA LEU A 203 -9.27 6.45 18.55
C LEU A 203 -9.35 7.72 17.70
N SER A 204 -8.79 8.83 18.19
CA SER A 204 -8.84 10.14 17.54
C SER A 204 -7.88 10.22 16.34
N GLU A 205 -6.68 9.70 16.50
CA GLU A 205 -5.66 9.69 15.46
C GLU A 205 -6.01 8.71 14.36
N LEU A 206 -6.46 7.51 14.72
CA LEU A 206 -6.84 6.49 13.77
C LEU A 206 -7.98 6.96 12.84
N LYS A 207 -8.98 7.65 13.39
CA LYS A 207 -10.10 8.20 12.59
C LYS A 207 -9.65 9.21 11.53
N GLN A 208 -8.47 9.79 11.64
CA GLN A 208 -7.92 10.74 10.70
C GLN A 208 -7.07 10.08 9.61
N THR A 209 -6.74 8.79 9.78
CA THR A 209 -5.94 8.05 8.80
C THR A 209 -6.75 7.73 7.56
N ARG A 210 -6.06 7.66 6.43
CA ARG A 210 -6.68 7.35 5.13
C ARG A 210 -7.24 5.92 5.11
N VAL A 211 -6.49 4.95 5.65
CA VAL A 211 -6.90 3.54 5.71
C VAL A 211 -8.22 3.39 6.47
N TYR A 212 -8.36 4.06 7.63
CA TYR A 212 -9.61 4.05 8.38
C TYR A 212 -10.77 4.68 7.60
N GLN A 213 -10.53 5.80 6.92
CA GLN A 213 -11.57 6.50 6.17
C GLN A 213 -12.01 5.71 4.94
N GLU A 214 -11.08 5.09 4.22
CA GLU A 214 -11.36 4.20 3.09
C GLU A 214 -12.19 2.99 3.56
N ALA A 215 -11.75 2.26 4.58
CA ALA A 215 -12.49 1.12 5.14
C ALA A 215 -13.90 1.52 5.64
N LYS A 216 -14.05 2.70 6.27
CA LYS A 216 -15.34 3.23 6.70
C LYS A 216 -16.25 3.55 5.53
N GLN A 217 -15.71 4.11 4.46
CA GLN A 217 -16.46 4.44 3.25
C GLN A 217 -16.91 3.17 2.54
N GLU A 218 -16.03 2.18 2.39
CA GLU A 218 -16.36 0.86 1.82
C GLU A 218 -17.47 0.18 2.61
N GLY A 219 -17.34 0.07 3.94
CA GLY A 219 -18.37 -0.51 4.79
C GLY A 219 -19.71 0.25 4.75
N LYS A 220 -19.67 1.58 4.57
CA LYS A 220 -20.90 2.37 4.39
C LYS A 220 -21.56 2.10 3.04
N GLU A 221 -20.77 1.91 1.98
CA GLU A 221 -21.31 1.59 0.65
C GLU A 221 -21.85 0.18 0.58
N GLU A 222 -21.15 -0.78 1.19
CA GLU A 222 -21.61 -2.16 1.34
C GLU A 222 -22.92 -2.21 2.12
N GLY A 223 -22.97 -1.64 3.32
CA GLY A 223 -24.20 -1.61 4.14
C GLY A 223 -25.37 -0.87 3.46
N LYS A 224 -25.07 0.16 2.63
CA LYS A 224 -26.10 0.83 1.83
C LYS A 224 -26.62 -0.07 0.70
N GLN A 225 -25.75 -0.87 0.08
CA GLN A 225 -26.15 -1.81 -0.97
C GLN A 225 -26.96 -2.96 -0.38
N GLU A 226 -26.49 -3.54 0.73
CA GLU A 226 -27.20 -4.59 1.47
C GLU A 226 -28.58 -4.11 1.93
N GLY A 227 -28.65 -2.98 2.64
CA GLY A 227 -29.92 -2.42 3.09
C GLY A 227 -30.88 -2.05 1.95
N LYS A 228 -30.35 -1.68 0.77
CA LYS A 228 -31.17 -1.46 -0.42
C LYS A 228 -31.70 -2.76 -1.01
N GLN A 229 -30.93 -3.83 -0.98
CA GLN A 229 -31.37 -5.15 -1.43
C GLN A 229 -32.41 -5.74 -0.46
N GLU A 230 -32.13 -5.68 0.84
CA GLU A 230 -33.07 -6.12 1.89
C GLU A 230 -34.37 -5.36 1.83
N GLY A 231 -34.33 -4.02 1.79
CA GLY A 231 -35.52 -3.20 1.70
C GLY A 231 -36.35 -3.43 0.42
N ARG A 232 -35.69 -3.73 -0.71
CA ARG A 232 -36.39 -4.15 -1.94
C ARG A 232 -37.04 -5.51 -1.79
N PHE A 233 -36.37 -6.45 -1.14
CA PHE A 233 -36.89 -7.77 -0.88
C PHE A 233 -38.10 -7.73 0.07
N GLU A 234 -38.00 -6.99 1.18
CA GLU A 234 -39.08 -6.77 2.12
C GLU A 234 -40.31 -6.11 1.43
N ALA A 235 -40.08 -5.07 0.63
CA ALA A 235 -41.14 -4.42 -0.11
C ALA A 235 -41.87 -5.38 -1.09
N LYS A 236 -41.12 -6.30 -1.72
CA LYS A 236 -41.70 -7.36 -2.55
C LYS A 236 -42.59 -8.31 -1.70
N LEU A 237 -42.12 -8.74 -0.54
CA LEU A 237 -42.87 -9.60 0.37
C LEU A 237 -44.11 -8.90 0.92
N GLU A 238 -44.05 -7.60 1.23
CA GLU A 238 -45.20 -6.80 1.66
C GLU A 238 -46.27 -6.61 0.56
N ALA A 239 -45.87 -6.68 -0.69
CA ALA A 239 -46.81 -6.60 -1.81
C ALA A 239 -47.62 -7.90 -2.03
N VAL A 240 -47.09 -9.06 -1.57
CA VAL A 240 -47.73 -10.39 -1.77
C VAL A 240 -49.19 -10.42 -1.31
N PRO A 241 -49.55 -10.02 -0.06
CA PRO A 241 -50.94 -10.07 0.38
C PRO A 241 -51.90 -9.20 -0.45
N LYS A 242 -51.39 -8.04 -0.93
CA LYS A 242 -52.17 -7.11 -1.75
C LYS A 242 -52.47 -7.70 -3.12
N LEU A 243 -51.50 -8.36 -3.72
CA LEU A 243 -51.65 -9.01 -5.03
C LEU A 243 -52.55 -10.27 -4.96
N LEU A 244 -52.47 -11.01 -3.85
CA LEU A 244 -53.41 -12.12 -3.57
C LEU A 244 -54.87 -11.62 -3.47
N ALA A 245 -55.10 -10.50 -2.75
CA ALA A 245 -56.42 -9.89 -2.62
C ALA A 245 -56.98 -9.40 -3.98
N LEU A 246 -56.12 -9.14 -4.97
CA LEU A 246 -56.50 -8.83 -6.35
C LEU A 246 -56.76 -10.07 -7.21
N GLY A 247 -56.68 -11.27 -6.65
CA GLY A 247 -57.01 -12.54 -7.31
C GLY A 247 -55.85 -13.17 -8.13
N LEU A 248 -54.58 -12.71 -7.97
CA LEU A 248 -53.46 -13.35 -8.63
C LEU A 248 -53.09 -14.66 -7.94
N SER A 249 -52.64 -15.67 -8.72
CA SER A 249 -52.16 -16.93 -8.16
C SER A 249 -50.73 -16.74 -7.56
N VAL A 250 -50.33 -17.66 -6.69
CA VAL A 250 -48.99 -17.67 -6.07
C VAL A 250 -47.90 -17.66 -7.13
N GLU A 251 -48.06 -18.41 -8.22
CA GLU A 251 -47.08 -18.49 -9.33
C GLU A 251 -47.00 -17.16 -10.09
N GLN A 252 -48.17 -16.51 -10.32
CA GLN A 252 -48.22 -15.21 -10.98
C GLN A 252 -47.56 -14.12 -10.13
N ILE A 253 -47.77 -14.16 -8.82
CA ILE A 253 -47.13 -13.23 -7.88
C ILE A 253 -45.62 -13.46 -7.84
N ALA A 254 -45.18 -14.72 -7.75
CA ALA A 254 -43.76 -15.07 -7.78
C ALA A 254 -43.07 -14.52 -9.05
N GLN A 255 -43.71 -14.71 -10.20
CA GLN A 255 -43.20 -14.19 -11.48
C GLN A 255 -43.23 -12.66 -11.55
N ALA A 256 -44.28 -12.00 -11.07
CA ALA A 256 -44.44 -10.55 -11.12
C ALA A 256 -43.47 -9.81 -10.22
N LEU A 257 -43.11 -10.40 -9.06
CA LEU A 257 -42.22 -9.82 -8.08
C LEU A 257 -40.78 -10.34 -8.20
N ASP A 258 -40.51 -11.27 -9.11
CA ASP A 258 -39.19 -11.94 -9.21
C ASP A 258 -38.81 -12.51 -7.85
N LEU A 259 -39.65 -13.42 -7.33
CA LEU A 259 -39.51 -14.17 -6.08
C LEU A 259 -39.66 -15.64 -6.35
N ASP A 260 -39.09 -16.48 -5.47
CA ASP A 260 -39.36 -17.91 -5.50
C ASP A 260 -40.78 -18.21 -5.03
N VAL A 261 -41.43 -19.20 -5.68
CA VAL A 261 -42.78 -19.66 -5.30
C VAL A 261 -42.86 -20.05 -3.82
N ALA A 262 -41.80 -20.67 -3.29
CA ALA A 262 -41.70 -21.03 -1.89
C ALA A 262 -41.73 -19.82 -0.96
N GLN A 263 -41.08 -18.71 -1.32
CA GLN A 263 -41.07 -17.47 -0.56
C GLN A 263 -42.47 -16.83 -0.50
N VAL A 264 -43.16 -16.82 -1.64
CA VAL A 264 -44.55 -16.34 -1.70
C VAL A 264 -45.47 -17.20 -0.85
N GLN A 265 -45.36 -18.54 -0.92
CA GLN A 265 -46.14 -19.47 -0.09
C GLN A 265 -45.90 -19.27 1.40
N GLN A 266 -44.69 -19.02 1.80
CA GLN A 266 -44.33 -18.76 3.20
C GLN A 266 -45.04 -17.50 3.75
N VAL A 267 -45.09 -16.42 2.97
CA VAL A 267 -45.81 -15.19 3.36
C VAL A 267 -47.30 -15.43 3.49
N VAL A 268 -47.88 -16.21 2.58
CA VAL A 268 -49.30 -16.58 2.61
C VAL A 268 -49.66 -17.39 3.87
N GLN A 269 -48.78 -18.30 4.28
CA GLN A 269 -49.00 -19.14 5.48
C GLN A 269 -48.85 -18.36 6.79
N GLN A 270 -47.96 -17.33 6.81
CA GLN A 270 -47.68 -16.53 8.01
C GLN A 270 -48.76 -15.45 8.30
N LYS A 271 -49.55 -15.04 7.30
CA LYS A 271 -50.68 -14.13 7.47
C LYS A 271 -51.94 -14.80 6.92
N PRO A 272 -52.69 -15.60 7.73
CA PRO A 272 -54.01 -16.02 7.31
C PRO A 272 -54.86 -14.76 7.08
N LEU A 273 -55.51 -14.69 5.92
CA LEU A 273 -56.49 -13.68 5.58
C LEU A 273 -57.53 -13.63 6.72
N CYS A 274 -57.50 -12.57 7.54
CA CYS A 274 -58.63 -12.29 8.40
C CYS A 274 -59.84 -11.97 7.50
N GLU A 275 -60.84 -12.82 7.57
CA GLU A 275 -62.17 -12.62 7.03
C GLU A 275 -62.85 -11.35 7.55
#